data_031f75499e1be5c73801dda0bbf80927
#
_entry.id   031f75499e1be5c73801dda0bbf80927
#
_cell.length_a   1.000
_cell.length_b   1.000
_cell.length_c   1.000
_cell.angle_alpha   90.00
_cell.angle_beta   90.00
_cell.angle_gamma   90.00
#
_symmetry.space_group_name_H-M   'P 1'
#
loop_
_entity.id
_entity.type
_entity.pdbx_description
1 polymer ?
#
loop_
_entity_poly.entity_id
_entity_poly.type
_entity_poly.pdbx_seq_one_letter_code
_entity_poly.pdbx_strand_id
1 'polypeptide(L)'
;LRRYGGIWVDASSILTRSLDWVLTQYIRTPAEFMGFYLERHTRDAAYPVVENWFMAAPPGSRLIVDWQHEFTTEVIHRSGQEYIDHLKDKGVFETVRQHIDSPDYLSMHLALQYILHSRGGYRLALARAEDGPFRLHVLGRWGRTPLKLRLLFSRVIGDLPPLIKLRAPDRKRLDHYLDRGLYVRGSVAARYLVGE
;
A
#
# COMPACT_ATOMS: atom_id res chain seq x y z
N LEU A 1 -1.00 -13.28 7.89
CA LEU A 1 -2.44 -13.05 7.68
C LEU A 1 -3.21 -14.35 7.48
N ARG A 2 -2.80 -15.27 6.57
CA ARG A 2 -3.53 -16.50 6.25
C ARG A 2 -3.95 -17.30 7.47
N ARG A 3 -3.01 -17.59 8.40
CA ARG A 3 -3.26 -18.48 9.55
C ARG A 3 -4.01 -17.79 10.69
N TYR A 4 -3.63 -16.58 11.04
CA TYR A 4 -4.08 -15.90 12.26
C TYR A 4 -4.89 -14.63 12.00
N GLY A 5 -5.04 -14.23 10.74
CA GLY A 5 -5.57 -12.91 10.41
C GLY A 5 -4.67 -11.80 10.90
N GLY A 6 -5.27 -10.63 11.17
CA GLY A 6 -4.59 -9.47 11.73
C GLY A 6 -4.28 -8.40 10.70
N ILE A 7 -3.32 -7.54 11.03
CA ILE A 7 -2.95 -6.37 10.23
C ILE A 7 -1.47 -6.47 9.87
N TRP A 8 -1.17 -6.37 8.59
CA TRP A 8 0.20 -6.19 8.06
C TRP A 8 0.41 -4.74 7.71
N VAL A 9 1.49 -4.16 8.19
CA VAL A 9 1.91 -2.80 7.85
C VAL A 9 3.39 -2.83 7.51
N ASP A 10 3.73 -2.30 6.34
CA ASP A 10 5.14 -2.15 5.93
C ASP A 10 5.85 -1.14 6.86
N ALA A 11 7.07 -1.47 7.28
CA ALA A 11 7.91 -0.63 8.15
C ALA A 11 8.23 0.76 7.57
N SER A 12 7.97 1.01 6.30
CA SER A 12 8.08 2.34 5.69
C SER A 12 6.82 3.20 5.86
N SER A 13 5.97 2.88 6.83
CA SER A 13 4.75 3.61 7.14
C SER A 13 4.89 4.35 8.48
N ILE A 14 4.38 5.58 8.54
CA ILE A 14 4.29 6.39 9.76
C ILE A 14 2.85 6.28 10.26
N LEU A 15 2.65 5.67 11.42
CA LEU A 15 1.36 5.65 12.08
C LEU A 15 1.14 6.98 12.82
N THR A 16 0.05 7.66 12.52
CA THR A 16 -0.34 8.92 13.16
C THR A 16 -1.46 8.75 14.18
N ARG A 17 -2.08 7.57 14.20
CA ARG A 17 -3.12 7.14 15.15
C ARG A 17 -2.95 5.64 15.45
N SER A 18 -3.61 5.16 16.51
CA SER A 18 -3.72 3.72 16.78
C SER A 18 -4.40 3.00 15.60
N LEU A 19 -4.23 1.69 15.51
CA LEU A 19 -4.87 0.88 14.45
C LEU A 19 -6.34 0.53 14.74
N ASP A 20 -6.94 1.07 15.79
CA ASP A 20 -8.34 0.80 16.19
C ASP A 20 -9.35 1.20 15.10
N TRP A 21 -8.98 2.16 14.25
CA TRP A 21 -9.81 2.50 13.09
C TRP A 21 -10.03 1.32 12.13
N VAL A 22 -9.08 0.39 12.06
CA VAL A 22 -9.21 -0.82 11.21
C VAL A 22 -10.32 -1.71 11.78
N LEU A 23 -10.30 -1.93 13.10
CA LEU A 23 -11.32 -2.71 13.78
C LEU A 23 -12.71 -2.05 13.68
N THR A 24 -12.75 -0.72 13.86
CA THR A 24 -13.98 0.06 13.70
C THR A 24 -14.56 -0.08 12.29
N GLN A 25 -13.70 0.00 11.26
CA GLN A 25 -14.13 -0.17 9.88
C GLN A 25 -14.60 -1.61 9.60
N TYR A 26 -13.91 -2.61 10.13
CA TYR A 26 -14.28 -4.01 9.99
C TYR A 26 -15.66 -4.31 10.60
N ILE A 27 -15.94 -3.75 11.77
CA ILE A 27 -17.26 -3.89 12.42
C ILE A 27 -18.37 -3.27 11.56
N ARG A 28 -18.11 -2.11 10.95
CA ARG A 28 -19.11 -1.40 10.12
C ARG A 28 -19.33 -2.07 8.76
N THR A 29 -18.28 -2.60 8.18
CA THR A 29 -18.31 -3.21 6.84
C THR A 29 -17.49 -4.48 6.84
N PRO A 30 -18.09 -5.61 7.32
CA PRO A 30 -17.37 -6.88 7.34
C PRO A 30 -16.92 -7.30 5.94
N ALA A 31 -15.62 -7.46 5.79
CA ALA A 31 -14.97 -7.83 4.55
C ALA A 31 -13.96 -8.94 4.80
N GLU A 32 -13.60 -9.70 3.78
CA GLU A 32 -12.53 -10.69 3.90
C GLU A 32 -11.13 -10.09 3.70
N PHE A 33 -11.07 -8.84 3.24
CA PHE A 33 -9.84 -8.08 3.10
C PHE A 33 -10.13 -6.59 3.20
N MET A 34 -9.26 -5.88 3.92
CA MET A 34 -9.25 -4.42 3.99
C MET A 34 -7.87 -3.92 3.60
N GLY A 35 -7.83 -2.86 2.81
CA GLY A 35 -6.57 -2.28 2.34
C GLY A 35 -6.77 -0.98 1.58
N PHE A 36 -5.74 -0.61 0.85
CA PHE A 36 -5.75 0.57 0.01
C PHE A 36 -5.55 0.17 -1.45
N TYR A 37 -6.15 0.91 -2.36
CA TYR A 37 -5.88 0.80 -3.79
C TYR A 37 -5.28 2.11 -4.31
N LEU A 38 -4.52 2.01 -5.40
CA LEU A 38 -3.90 3.15 -6.05
C LEU A 38 -4.70 3.52 -7.30
N GLU A 39 -5.41 4.65 -7.24
CA GLU A 39 -6.25 5.14 -8.33
C GLU A 39 -5.46 5.32 -9.62
N ARG A 40 -4.28 5.93 -9.52
CA ARG A 40 -3.42 6.19 -10.68
C ARG A 40 -2.97 4.93 -11.43
N HIS A 41 -2.94 3.77 -10.78
CA HIS A 41 -2.62 2.49 -11.40
C HIS A 41 -3.86 1.72 -11.86
N THR A 42 -5.04 2.11 -11.39
CA THR A 42 -6.31 1.45 -11.69
C THR A 42 -6.90 1.99 -13.00
N ARG A 43 -7.06 1.12 -13.98
CA ARG A 43 -7.78 1.40 -15.23
C ARG A 43 -9.24 0.99 -15.14
N ASP A 44 -9.48 -0.18 -14.55
CA ASP A 44 -10.80 -0.75 -14.34
C ASP A 44 -11.17 -0.69 -12.86
N ALA A 45 -12.16 0.13 -12.53
CA ALA A 45 -12.63 0.32 -11.16
C ALA A 45 -13.25 -0.95 -10.53
N ALA A 46 -13.67 -1.92 -11.34
CA ALA A 46 -14.16 -3.22 -10.86
C ALA A 46 -13.00 -4.08 -10.31
N TYR A 47 -11.78 -3.83 -10.74
CA TYR A 47 -10.56 -4.55 -10.36
C TYR A 47 -9.46 -3.57 -9.92
N PRO A 48 -9.64 -2.85 -8.81
CA PRO A 48 -8.69 -1.83 -8.38
C PRO A 48 -7.32 -2.42 -8.08
N VAL A 49 -6.26 -1.67 -8.38
CA VAL A 49 -4.88 -2.09 -8.09
C VAL A 49 -4.59 -1.89 -6.60
N VAL A 50 -4.72 -2.99 -5.87
CA VAL A 50 -4.58 -3.01 -4.40
C VAL A 50 -3.11 -3.01 -4.01
N GLU A 51 -2.79 -2.17 -3.04
CA GLU A 51 -1.46 -2.04 -2.46
C GLU A 51 -1.16 -3.14 -1.43
N ASN A 52 0.09 -3.58 -1.36
CA ASN A 52 0.53 -4.68 -0.51
C ASN A 52 1.23 -4.24 0.80
N TRP A 53 1.42 -2.95 0.99
CA TRP A 53 2.10 -2.41 2.18
C TRP A 53 1.19 -2.22 3.40
N PHE A 54 -0.13 -2.33 3.21
CA PHE A 54 -1.11 -2.38 4.28
C PHE A 54 -2.19 -3.39 3.91
N MET A 55 -2.37 -4.39 4.75
CA MET A 55 -3.35 -5.46 4.55
C MET A 55 -3.95 -5.84 5.89
N ALA A 56 -5.27 -5.86 6.00
CA ALA A 56 -5.97 -6.41 7.16
C ALA A 56 -6.96 -7.47 6.70
N ALA A 57 -6.99 -8.59 7.38
CA ALA A 57 -7.86 -9.71 7.02
C ALA A 57 -8.17 -10.59 8.24
N PRO A 58 -9.35 -11.22 8.30
CA PRO A 58 -9.63 -12.27 9.27
C PRO A 58 -8.82 -13.53 8.97
N PRO A 59 -8.70 -14.47 9.94
CA PRO A 59 -8.08 -15.76 9.69
C PRO A 59 -8.80 -16.49 8.55
N GLY A 60 -8.03 -17.14 7.68
CA GLY A 60 -8.59 -17.93 6.58
C GLY A 60 -9.26 -17.12 5.46
N SER A 61 -9.03 -15.79 5.39
CA SER A 61 -9.48 -14.97 4.27
C SER A 61 -9.18 -15.66 2.94
N ARG A 62 -10.22 -15.85 2.11
CA ARG A 62 -10.09 -16.53 0.82
C ARG A 62 -9.13 -15.77 -0.11
N LEU A 63 -9.24 -14.44 -0.15
CA LEU A 63 -8.33 -13.63 -0.94
C LEU A 63 -6.86 -13.84 -0.53
N ILE A 64 -6.58 -13.81 0.78
CA ILE A 64 -5.19 -14.00 1.29
C ILE A 64 -4.67 -15.40 0.98
N VAL A 65 -5.53 -16.41 1.08
CA VAL A 65 -5.17 -17.81 0.73
C VAL A 65 -4.83 -17.92 -0.75
N ASP A 66 -5.68 -17.40 -1.61
CA ASP A 66 -5.53 -17.49 -3.06
C ASP A 66 -4.33 -16.64 -3.55
N TRP A 67 -4.17 -15.42 -3.02
CA TRP A 67 -3.04 -14.54 -3.35
C TRP A 67 -1.71 -15.15 -2.90
N GLN A 68 -1.64 -15.67 -1.67
CA GLN A 68 -0.46 -16.37 -1.20
C GLN A 68 -0.15 -17.59 -2.07
N HIS A 69 -1.15 -18.38 -2.44
CA HIS A 69 -0.97 -19.55 -3.30
C HIS A 69 -0.36 -19.14 -4.64
N GLU A 70 -0.97 -18.21 -5.35
CA GLU A 70 -0.44 -17.69 -6.63
C GLU A 70 1.00 -17.17 -6.46
N PHE A 71 1.24 -16.35 -5.42
CA PHE A 71 2.55 -15.80 -5.19
C PHE A 71 3.62 -16.86 -4.93
N THR A 72 3.32 -17.87 -4.12
CA THR A 72 4.29 -18.92 -3.75
C THR A 72 4.50 -19.98 -4.82
N THR A 73 3.51 -20.24 -5.69
CA THR A 73 3.62 -21.23 -6.76
C THR A 73 4.11 -20.65 -8.07
N GLU A 74 3.72 -19.41 -8.40
CA GLU A 74 3.95 -18.86 -9.73
C GLU A 74 4.93 -17.68 -9.74
N VAL A 75 5.05 -16.90 -8.64
CA VAL A 75 5.86 -15.68 -8.64
C VAL A 75 7.23 -15.88 -8.00
N ILE A 76 7.30 -16.49 -6.80
CA ILE A 76 8.51 -16.51 -5.97
C ILE A 76 9.71 -17.22 -6.63
N HIS A 77 9.45 -18.13 -7.56
CA HIS A 77 10.46 -18.91 -8.28
C HIS A 77 10.83 -18.31 -9.64
N ARG A 78 10.26 -17.14 -9.99
CA ARG A 78 10.50 -16.43 -11.24
C ARG A 78 11.02 -15.03 -10.96
N SER A 79 11.81 -14.50 -11.86
CA SER A 79 12.02 -13.06 -11.91
C SER A 79 10.71 -12.36 -12.27
N GLY A 80 10.62 -11.05 -12.02
CA GLY A 80 9.43 -10.30 -12.39
C GLY A 80 9.15 -10.36 -13.89
N GLN A 81 10.19 -10.36 -14.75
CA GLN A 81 10.03 -10.49 -16.19
C GLN A 81 9.51 -11.89 -16.60
N GLU A 82 10.03 -12.95 -16.01
CA GLU A 82 9.55 -14.32 -16.28
C GLU A 82 8.09 -14.51 -15.86
N TYR A 83 7.66 -13.84 -14.79
CA TYR A 83 6.24 -13.86 -14.42
C TYR A 83 5.37 -13.09 -15.41
N ILE A 84 5.86 -11.95 -15.93
CA ILE A 84 5.20 -11.21 -17.01
C ILE A 84 5.04 -12.11 -18.25
N ASP A 85 6.09 -12.80 -18.66
CA ASP A 85 6.07 -13.67 -19.84
C ASP A 85 5.09 -14.84 -19.64
N HIS A 86 5.08 -15.43 -18.43
CA HIS A 86 4.07 -16.43 -18.05
C HIS A 86 2.62 -15.91 -18.15
N LEU A 87 2.35 -14.67 -17.75
CA LEU A 87 1.02 -14.05 -17.90
C LEU A 87 0.68 -13.74 -19.38
N LYS A 88 1.68 -13.42 -20.21
CA LYS A 88 1.50 -13.26 -21.65
C LYS A 88 1.18 -14.58 -22.33
N ASP A 89 1.86 -15.66 -21.98
CA ASP A 89 1.61 -17.01 -22.50
C ASP A 89 0.18 -17.47 -22.15
N LYS A 90 -0.34 -17.05 -20.99
CA LYS A 90 -1.75 -17.24 -20.62
C LYS A 90 -2.72 -16.29 -21.33
N GLY A 91 -2.24 -15.31 -22.10
CA GLY A 91 -3.07 -14.32 -22.79
C GLY A 91 -3.77 -13.30 -21.88
N VAL A 92 -3.34 -13.16 -20.62
CA VAL A 92 -4.03 -12.32 -19.62
C VAL A 92 -3.26 -11.07 -19.21
N PHE A 93 -1.99 -10.93 -19.60
CA PHE A 93 -1.11 -9.86 -19.12
C PHE A 93 -1.69 -8.46 -19.31
N GLU A 94 -2.21 -8.14 -20.51
CA GLU A 94 -2.75 -6.78 -20.79
C GLU A 94 -3.98 -6.44 -19.94
N THR A 95 -4.73 -7.45 -19.52
CA THR A 95 -5.87 -7.28 -18.62
C THR A 95 -5.40 -6.98 -17.19
N VAL A 96 -4.47 -7.78 -16.66
CA VAL A 96 -4.04 -7.69 -15.27
C VAL A 96 -3.01 -6.59 -15.02
N ARG A 97 -2.27 -6.18 -16.04
CA ARG A 97 -1.27 -5.11 -15.92
C ARG A 97 -1.89 -3.77 -15.54
N GLN A 98 -3.07 -3.46 -16.07
CA GLN A 98 -3.73 -2.15 -15.92
C GLN A 98 -2.77 -0.98 -16.24
N HIS A 99 -2.61 0.00 -15.32
CA HIS A 99 -1.67 1.12 -15.44
C HIS A 99 -0.47 0.98 -14.48
N ILE A 100 -0.08 -0.26 -14.15
CA ILE A 100 1.08 -0.51 -13.27
C ILE A 100 2.36 -0.10 -14.01
N ASP A 101 3.08 0.89 -13.46
CA ASP A 101 4.25 1.51 -14.11
C ASP A 101 5.47 0.57 -14.24
N SER A 102 5.69 -0.30 -13.25
CA SER A 102 6.84 -1.21 -13.19
C SER A 102 6.37 -2.62 -12.84
N PRO A 103 5.73 -3.31 -13.79
CA PRO A 103 5.08 -4.59 -13.53
C PRO A 103 6.06 -5.70 -13.14
N ASP A 104 7.31 -5.65 -13.59
CA ASP A 104 8.41 -6.55 -13.22
C ASP A 104 8.75 -6.43 -11.72
N TYR A 105 8.81 -5.21 -11.20
CA TYR A 105 9.01 -4.95 -9.77
C TYR A 105 7.74 -5.21 -8.94
N LEU A 106 6.57 -4.95 -9.49
CA LEU A 106 5.27 -5.07 -8.83
C LEU A 106 4.57 -6.41 -9.13
N SER A 107 5.34 -7.48 -9.25
CA SER A 107 4.83 -8.84 -9.53
C SER A 107 3.79 -9.32 -8.52
N MET A 108 3.92 -8.92 -7.25
CA MET A 108 2.91 -9.22 -6.22
C MET A 108 1.55 -8.54 -6.50
N HIS A 109 1.56 -7.33 -7.09
CA HIS A 109 0.33 -6.64 -7.51
C HIS A 109 -0.27 -7.33 -8.75
N LEU A 110 0.57 -7.76 -9.71
CA LEU A 110 0.11 -8.55 -10.85
C LEU A 110 -0.55 -9.87 -10.42
N ALA A 111 0.05 -10.57 -9.44
CA ALA A 111 -0.51 -11.80 -8.90
C ALA A 111 -1.90 -11.57 -8.29
N LEU A 112 -2.08 -10.46 -7.56
CA LEU A 112 -3.40 -10.13 -7.02
C LEU A 112 -4.39 -9.77 -8.13
N GLN A 113 -3.98 -8.98 -9.12
CA GLN A 113 -4.83 -8.67 -10.27
C GLN A 113 -5.25 -9.95 -11.02
N TYR A 114 -4.31 -10.88 -11.21
CA TYR A 114 -4.64 -12.18 -11.80
C TYR A 114 -5.70 -12.94 -10.99
N ILE A 115 -5.57 -13.00 -9.66
CA ILE A 115 -6.55 -13.64 -8.77
C ILE A 115 -7.90 -12.94 -8.83
N LEU A 116 -7.93 -11.62 -8.80
CA LEU A 116 -9.18 -10.84 -8.87
C LEU A 116 -9.95 -11.12 -10.18
N HIS A 117 -9.24 -11.17 -11.31
CA HIS A 117 -9.86 -11.43 -12.61
C HIS A 117 -10.24 -12.90 -12.83
N SER A 118 -9.40 -13.86 -12.38
CA SER A 118 -9.59 -15.27 -12.66
C SER A 118 -10.60 -15.96 -11.73
N ARG A 119 -10.66 -15.55 -10.46
CA ARG A 119 -11.52 -16.17 -9.44
C ARG A 119 -12.67 -15.28 -9.03
N GLY A 120 -12.42 -13.99 -8.78
CA GLY A 120 -13.43 -13.01 -8.42
C GLY A 120 -14.22 -13.30 -7.15
N GLY A 121 -15.30 -12.53 -6.94
CA GLY A 121 -16.27 -12.74 -5.87
C GLY A 121 -15.73 -12.53 -4.45
N TYR A 122 -14.65 -11.73 -4.30
CA TYR A 122 -14.09 -11.37 -2.99
C TYR A 122 -14.80 -10.15 -2.40
N ARG A 123 -15.00 -10.17 -1.07
CA ARG A 123 -15.54 -9.02 -0.33
C ARG A 123 -14.42 -8.13 0.16
N LEU A 124 -14.16 -7.05 -0.57
CA LEU A 124 -13.08 -6.12 -0.30
C LEU A 124 -13.61 -4.82 0.31
N ALA A 125 -12.97 -4.32 1.35
CA ALA A 125 -13.16 -2.97 1.88
C ALA A 125 -11.91 -2.16 1.55
N LEU A 126 -11.93 -1.44 0.44
CA LEU A 126 -10.79 -0.68 -0.06
C LEU A 126 -11.01 0.81 0.08
N ALA A 127 -9.97 1.51 0.51
CA ALA A 127 -9.91 2.96 0.50
C ALA A 127 -8.86 3.44 -0.52
N ARG A 128 -9.09 4.60 -1.10
CA ARG A 128 -8.17 5.21 -2.04
C ARG A 128 -6.92 5.70 -1.31
N ALA A 129 -5.75 5.24 -1.74
CA ALA A 129 -4.48 5.56 -1.09
C ALA A 129 -4.11 7.04 -1.21
N GLU A 130 -4.49 7.68 -2.31
CA GLU A 130 -4.26 9.10 -2.58
C GLU A 130 -5.00 10.04 -1.61
N ASP A 131 -6.15 9.61 -1.07
CA ASP A 131 -6.94 10.41 -0.12
C ASP A 131 -6.46 10.22 1.33
N GLY A 132 -5.67 9.18 1.58
CA GLY A 132 -5.15 8.80 2.89
C GLY A 132 -3.61 8.73 2.91
N PRO A 133 -3.03 7.52 2.90
CA PRO A 133 -1.59 7.30 3.08
C PRO A 133 -0.69 8.04 2.11
N PHE A 134 -1.12 8.32 0.90
CA PHE A 134 -0.39 9.10 -0.10
C PHE A 134 -0.89 10.55 -0.24
N ARG A 135 -1.77 11.05 0.64
CA ARG A 135 -2.27 12.43 0.57
C ARG A 135 -1.15 13.48 0.51
N LEU A 136 -0.08 13.32 1.31
CA LEU A 136 1.05 14.24 1.28
C LEU A 136 1.83 14.18 -0.03
N HIS A 137 1.86 13.01 -0.69
CA HIS A 137 2.46 12.86 -2.02
C HIS A 137 1.65 13.58 -3.09
N VAL A 138 0.33 13.44 -3.06
CA VAL A 138 -0.58 14.17 -3.98
C VAL A 138 -0.39 15.67 -3.83
N LEU A 139 -0.42 16.19 -2.59
CA LEU A 139 -0.17 17.60 -2.28
C LEU A 139 1.23 18.06 -2.71
N GLY A 140 2.20 17.18 -2.75
CA GLY A 140 3.57 17.42 -3.22
C GLY A 140 3.79 17.09 -4.70
N ARG A 141 2.71 16.83 -5.46
CA ARG A 141 2.78 16.40 -6.87
C ARG A 141 3.75 15.22 -7.08
N TRP A 142 3.75 14.28 -6.12
CA TRP A 142 4.64 13.11 -6.08
C TRP A 142 6.14 13.42 -6.04
N GLY A 143 6.52 14.68 -5.80
CA GLY A 143 7.90 15.11 -5.67
C GLY A 143 8.50 14.77 -4.31
N ARG A 144 9.75 14.27 -4.30
CA ARG A 144 10.49 13.92 -3.06
C ARG A 144 10.77 15.13 -2.18
N THR A 145 11.20 16.24 -2.76
CA THR A 145 11.53 17.46 -2.01
C THR A 145 10.31 18.10 -1.38
N PRO A 146 9.18 18.31 -2.10
CA PRO A 146 7.95 18.79 -1.48
C PRO A 146 7.43 17.90 -0.36
N LEU A 147 7.57 16.58 -0.50
CA LEU A 147 7.18 15.65 0.57
C LEU A 147 8.04 15.82 1.82
N LYS A 148 9.38 15.85 1.66
CA LYS A 148 10.31 16.08 2.80
C LYS A 148 10.07 17.40 3.49
N LEU A 149 9.82 18.47 2.73
CA LEU A 149 9.47 19.77 3.31
C LEU A 149 8.20 19.67 4.16
N ARG A 150 7.19 18.93 3.74
CA ARG A 150 5.98 18.69 4.53
C ARG A 150 6.23 17.84 5.76
N LEU A 151 7.06 16.80 5.65
CA LEU A 151 7.34 15.90 6.77
C LEU A 151 8.19 16.58 7.85
N LEU A 152 9.22 17.32 7.45
CA LEU A 152 10.25 17.86 8.33
C LEU A 152 10.00 19.30 8.74
N PHE A 153 9.59 20.16 7.81
CA PHE A 153 9.60 21.63 7.97
C PHE A 153 8.22 22.28 7.96
N SER A 154 7.14 21.50 7.86
CA SER A 154 5.79 22.03 7.98
C SER A 154 5.14 21.57 9.28
N ARG A 155 4.59 22.50 10.06
CA ARG A 155 3.77 22.14 11.22
C ARG A 155 2.51 21.43 10.76
N VAL A 156 2.09 20.45 11.52
CA VAL A 156 0.81 19.75 11.29
C VAL A 156 -0.32 20.70 11.65
N ILE A 157 -1.14 21.04 10.65
CA ILE A 157 -2.37 21.82 10.81
C ILE A 157 -3.51 20.91 10.37
N GLY A 158 -4.51 20.76 11.25
CA GLY A 158 -5.66 19.88 11.00
C GLY A 158 -5.32 18.37 11.08
N ASP A 159 -6.21 17.57 10.53
CA ASP A 159 -6.13 16.11 10.62
C ASP A 159 -5.17 15.51 9.61
N LEU A 160 -4.31 14.63 10.12
CA LEU A 160 -3.51 13.73 9.29
C LEU A 160 -4.29 12.45 8.99
N PRO A 161 -4.00 11.80 7.85
CA PRO A 161 -4.46 10.43 7.63
C PRO A 161 -3.88 9.52 8.72
N PRO A 162 -4.57 8.47 9.16
CA PRO A 162 -4.12 7.60 10.26
C PRO A 162 -2.79 6.89 9.97
N LEU A 163 -2.39 6.90 8.70
CA LEU A 163 -1.18 6.28 8.18
C LEU A 163 -0.61 7.12 7.04
N ILE A 164 0.70 7.35 7.03
CA ILE A 164 1.44 7.99 5.94
C ILE A 164 2.43 6.97 5.38
N LYS A 165 2.28 6.61 4.11
CA LYS A 165 3.21 5.69 3.43
C LYS A 165 4.38 6.45 2.85
N LEU A 166 5.60 5.94 3.04
CA LEU A 166 6.82 6.44 2.42
C LEU A 166 7.33 5.44 1.39
N ARG A 167 7.61 5.91 0.17
CA ARG A 167 8.28 5.13 -0.87
C ARG A 167 9.80 5.08 -0.60
N ALA A 168 10.52 4.18 -1.22
CA ALA A 168 11.97 4.09 -1.08
C ALA A 168 12.71 5.43 -1.36
N PRO A 169 12.37 6.20 -2.41
CA PRO A 169 12.99 7.51 -2.64
C PRO A 169 12.71 8.54 -1.55
N ASP A 170 11.56 8.44 -0.88
CA ASP A 170 11.14 9.41 0.14
C ASP A 170 11.93 9.25 1.44
N ARG A 171 12.32 8.00 1.77
CA ARG A 171 13.13 7.66 2.94
C ARG A 171 14.61 8.00 2.79
N LYS A 172 15.11 8.18 1.56
CA LYS A 172 16.52 8.45 1.31
C LYS A 172 17.00 9.69 2.08
N ARG A 173 17.97 9.51 2.98
CA ARG A 173 18.53 10.53 3.89
C ARG A 173 17.54 11.09 4.93
N LEU A 174 16.41 10.43 5.22
CA LEU A 174 15.48 10.89 6.23
C LEU A 174 16.13 10.82 7.62
N ASP A 175 16.80 9.69 7.93
CA ASP A 175 17.65 9.47 9.10
C ASP A 175 18.63 10.61 9.33
N HIS A 176 19.37 11.02 8.30
CA HIS A 176 20.32 12.12 8.38
C HIS A 176 19.70 13.45 8.86
N TYR A 177 18.45 13.74 8.44
CA TYR A 177 17.76 14.94 8.92
C TYR A 177 17.31 14.78 10.39
N LEU A 178 16.83 13.60 10.75
CA LEU A 178 16.35 13.31 12.10
C LEU A 178 17.50 13.33 13.11
N ASP A 179 18.61 12.65 12.83
CA ASP A 179 19.79 12.55 13.71
C ASP A 179 20.43 13.92 14.00
N ARG A 180 20.27 14.88 13.08
CA ARG A 180 20.79 16.26 13.23
C ARG A 180 19.77 17.26 13.75
N GLY A 181 18.59 16.81 14.13
CA GLY A 181 17.53 17.70 14.59
C GLY A 181 17.02 18.69 13.51
N LEU A 182 17.18 18.33 12.20
CA LEU A 182 16.80 19.19 11.09
C LEU A 182 15.31 19.04 10.78
N TYR A 183 14.48 19.42 11.72
CA TYR A 183 13.02 19.45 11.60
C TYR A 183 12.44 20.58 12.50
N VAL A 184 11.21 20.98 12.21
CA VAL A 184 10.55 21.98 13.07
C VAL A 184 9.64 21.31 14.09
N ARG A 185 9.57 21.89 15.28
CA ARG A 185 8.65 21.45 16.33
C ARG A 185 7.22 21.42 15.82
N GLY A 186 6.50 20.31 16.11
CA GLY A 186 5.13 20.11 15.67
C GLY A 186 4.99 19.67 14.19
N SER A 187 6.09 19.35 13.51
CA SER A 187 6.06 18.67 12.21
C SER A 187 5.64 17.20 12.36
N VAL A 188 5.38 16.53 11.25
CA VAL A 188 5.13 15.07 11.24
C VAL A 188 6.35 14.33 11.82
N ALA A 189 7.56 14.73 11.42
CA ALA A 189 8.79 14.10 11.90
C ALA A 189 8.95 14.26 13.42
N ALA A 190 8.79 15.49 13.95
CA ALA A 190 8.88 15.73 15.39
C ALA A 190 7.89 14.86 16.18
N ARG A 191 6.62 14.86 15.77
CA ARG A 191 5.54 14.20 16.52
C ARG A 191 5.57 12.67 16.44
N TYR A 192 5.91 12.09 15.29
CA TYR A 192 5.68 10.67 15.01
C TYR A 192 6.95 9.86 14.72
N LEU A 193 8.08 10.50 14.49
CA LEU A 193 9.36 9.82 14.26
C LEU A 193 10.34 10.06 15.42
N VAL A 194 10.28 11.22 16.08
CA VAL A 194 11.16 11.57 17.20
C VAL A 194 10.43 11.50 18.54
N GLY A 195 9.13 11.78 18.57
CA GLY A 195 8.32 11.71 19.79
C GLY A 195 8.32 13.00 20.63
N GLU A 196 8.35 14.19 19.97
CA GLU A 196 8.27 15.52 20.60
C GLU A 196 6.85 16.09 20.63
#